data_e1234399e30f3f5f3ed5528f44b193d0
#
_entry.id   e1234399e30f3f5f3ed5528f44b193d0
#
_cell.length_a   1.000
_cell.length_b   1.000
_cell.length_c   1.000
_cell.angle_alpha   90.00
_cell.angle_beta   90.00
_cell.angle_gamma   90.00
#
_symmetry.space_group_name_H-M   'P 1'
#
loop_
_entity.id
_entity.type
_entity.pdbx_description
1 polymer ?
#
loop_
_entity_poly.entity_id
_entity_poly.type
_entity_poly.pdbx_seq_one_letter_code
_entity_poly.pdbx_strand_id
1 'polypeptide(L)'
;MKRFAAVSLAALMLLTVFASAASAQDVIEIRGPVYNGSDIDDIITTYGVDGTITIDATKFAAFYYDIDDDVTTETLSIKDVPGTSGNVIGENGLVYTTTIQQVAYEYEKPSIGWSNYSLIGFFAEKYIPINPDKADKLAKLVLDSDDKYTIRTGEILDLGEGYAIEAKQVDVDGEKVWLEFTKDGEFVDDEIISVVSNSNNTWEVELDDVQDEDDVVVLRVHVNQVFQGAVDSIAQIEGLWLIDYANAMTIESDDEFGELDNVRIQGATLNITNEDTFTLTRDDEEEVAEGIFFKTADDTRALRFYAMKQITEPGTYEIRGEVATGNFEWNATNFAGFFYDVNDDVATESLTVSNLNGNVIPEGGLAYETTIEMVDYEYSRPSVGWDQYAVMGFFAEEFTPINPDKADKLAKLVLDSDDKYTIRTGEQLDLGEGYAIEAKQVDVDGEKVWLEFTKDGEFVDDEIISVVSNSNNTWE
;
A
#
# COMPACT_ATOMS: atom_id res chain seq x y z
N MET A 1 5.42 1.57 33.46
CA MET A 1 4.15 2.24 33.66
C MET A 1 4.26 3.71 33.28
N LYS A 2 4.16 4.06 32.00
CA LYS A 2 4.01 5.45 31.47
C LYS A 2 4.11 5.47 29.93
N ARG A 3 3.42 4.57 29.21
CA ARG A 3 3.33 4.64 27.73
C ARG A 3 1.95 4.28 27.17
N PHE A 4 0.94 3.99 28.00
CA PHE A 4 -0.40 3.60 27.53
C PHE A 4 -1.48 4.68 27.63
N ALA A 5 -1.14 5.94 27.90
CA ALA A 5 -2.12 7.03 28.02
C ALA A 5 -2.08 8.03 26.84
N ALA A 6 -1.30 7.79 25.77
CA ALA A 6 -1.14 8.75 24.70
C ALA A 6 -1.89 8.39 23.40
N VAL A 7 -2.40 7.17 23.26
CA VAL A 7 -3.06 6.74 22.00
C VAL A 7 -4.56 7.01 22.00
N SER A 8 -5.21 7.05 23.16
CA SER A 8 -6.65 7.32 23.26
C SER A 8 -7.05 8.81 23.28
N LEU A 9 -6.11 9.75 23.29
CA LEU A 9 -6.41 11.19 23.26
C LEU A 9 -6.21 11.84 21.88
N ALA A 10 -5.56 11.16 20.94
CA ALA A 10 -5.36 11.68 19.60
C ALA A 10 -6.58 11.44 18.67
N ALA A 11 -7.41 10.45 18.97
CA ALA A 11 -8.61 10.14 18.20
C ALA A 11 -9.81 11.04 18.49
N LEU A 12 -9.79 11.83 19.55
CA LEU A 12 -10.95 12.64 19.98
C LEU A 12 -10.83 14.15 19.67
N MET A 13 -9.75 14.62 19.05
CA MET A 13 -9.57 16.03 18.68
C MET A 13 -9.65 16.33 17.17
N LEU A 14 -10.04 15.37 16.35
CA LEU A 14 -10.13 15.58 14.89
C LEU A 14 -11.55 15.73 14.36
N LEU A 15 -12.54 16.05 15.20
CA LEU A 15 -13.95 16.08 14.79
C LEU A 15 -14.63 17.45 14.94
N THR A 16 -13.89 18.55 14.91
CA THR A 16 -14.50 19.88 14.75
C THR A 16 -13.63 20.76 13.88
N VAL A 17 -14.18 21.14 12.79
CA VAL A 17 -13.80 22.08 11.73
C VAL A 17 -13.31 21.39 10.45
N PHE A 18 -14.24 20.99 9.60
CA PHE A 18 -14.01 21.07 8.14
C PHE A 18 -15.35 21.19 7.42
N ALA A 19 -15.70 22.43 7.12
CA ALA A 19 -16.49 22.71 5.93
C ALA A 19 -15.49 23.17 4.86
N SER A 20 -15.48 22.45 3.72
CA SER A 20 -14.95 22.84 2.41
C SER A 20 -13.46 23.11 2.25
N ALA A 21 -12.69 22.09 2.07
CA ALA A 21 -11.75 21.95 0.96
C ALA A 21 -11.82 20.48 0.56
N ALA A 22 -12.02 20.17 -0.70
CA ALA A 22 -11.70 18.86 -1.22
C ALA A 22 -10.16 18.76 -1.08
N SER A 23 -9.69 18.21 0.04
CA SER A 23 -8.33 17.73 0.10
C SER A 23 -8.24 16.64 -0.95
N ALA A 24 -7.29 16.72 -1.86
CA ALA A 24 -6.84 15.55 -2.57
C ALA A 24 -6.61 14.49 -1.49
N GLN A 25 -7.25 13.35 -1.62
CA GLN A 25 -7.01 12.22 -0.73
C GLN A 25 -5.57 11.82 -1.00
N ASP A 26 -4.70 11.86 0.00
CA ASP A 26 -3.31 11.46 -0.16
C ASP A 26 -3.31 9.99 -0.62
N VAL A 27 -2.95 9.76 -1.88
CA VAL A 27 -2.83 8.42 -2.46
C VAL A 27 -1.40 7.97 -2.24
N ILE A 28 -1.23 6.80 -1.62
CA ILE A 28 0.08 6.15 -1.50
C ILE A 28 0.26 5.25 -2.72
N GLU A 29 1.32 5.48 -3.49
CA GLU A 29 1.70 4.65 -4.61
C GLU A 29 2.80 3.68 -4.20
N ILE A 30 2.54 2.36 -4.30
CA ILE A 30 3.57 1.34 -4.21
C ILE A 30 3.93 0.95 -5.65
N ARG A 31 5.07 1.42 -6.11
CA ARG A 31 5.57 1.20 -7.47
C ARG A 31 6.32 -0.12 -7.59
N GLY A 32 6.12 -0.82 -8.70
CA GLY A 32 6.91 -1.97 -9.12
C GLY A 32 8.17 -1.54 -9.90
N PRO A 33 8.87 -2.51 -10.52
CA PRO A 33 10.03 -2.22 -11.36
C PRO A 33 9.65 -1.41 -12.59
N VAL A 34 10.56 -0.52 -13.02
CA VAL A 34 10.41 0.29 -14.22
C VAL A 34 10.90 -0.47 -15.43
N TYR A 35 10.10 -0.47 -16.48
CA TYR A 35 10.43 -1.03 -17.81
C TYR A 35 10.58 0.11 -18.80
N ASN A 36 11.69 0.12 -19.57
CA ASN A 36 12.03 1.16 -20.54
C ASN A 36 12.59 0.53 -21.83
N GLY A 37 12.01 0.86 -22.96
CA GLY A 37 12.43 0.38 -24.28
C GLY A 37 11.82 1.21 -25.41
N SER A 38 12.14 0.88 -26.65
CA SER A 38 11.56 1.56 -27.80
C SER A 38 10.07 1.25 -28.01
N ASP A 39 9.66 0.07 -27.58
CA ASP A 39 8.30 -0.48 -27.65
C ASP A 39 8.18 -1.72 -26.76
N ILE A 40 6.99 -2.35 -26.71
CA ILE A 40 6.73 -3.52 -25.87
C ILE A 40 7.55 -4.75 -26.29
N ASP A 41 7.85 -4.93 -27.58
CA ASP A 41 8.67 -6.04 -28.09
C ASP A 41 10.11 -5.92 -27.60
N ASP A 42 10.67 -4.70 -27.62
CA ASP A 42 12.00 -4.40 -27.10
C ASP A 42 12.06 -4.63 -25.58
N ILE A 43 11.04 -4.17 -24.84
CA ILE A 43 10.93 -4.38 -23.40
C ILE A 43 10.83 -5.88 -23.09
N ILE A 44 9.98 -6.65 -23.77
CA ILE A 44 9.88 -8.10 -23.57
C ILE A 44 11.21 -8.80 -23.89
N THR A 45 11.92 -8.36 -24.92
CA THR A 45 13.23 -8.91 -25.28
C THR A 45 14.30 -8.59 -24.23
N THR A 46 14.26 -7.38 -23.65
CA THR A 46 15.27 -6.89 -22.70
C THR A 46 15.07 -7.46 -21.30
N TYR A 47 13.84 -7.46 -20.80
CA TYR A 47 13.51 -7.79 -19.41
C TYR A 47 12.84 -9.16 -19.26
N GLY A 48 12.31 -9.73 -20.34
CA GLY A 48 11.57 -10.99 -20.30
C GLY A 48 12.46 -12.22 -20.37
N VAL A 49 11.89 -13.33 -19.93
CA VAL A 49 12.46 -14.67 -20.10
C VAL A 49 11.48 -15.49 -20.94
N ASP A 50 11.96 -16.12 -22.00
CA ASP A 50 11.13 -16.91 -22.92
C ASP A 50 9.89 -16.14 -23.47
N GLY A 51 10.06 -14.85 -23.78
CA GLY A 51 9.00 -13.99 -24.31
C GLY A 51 7.97 -13.54 -23.26
N THR A 52 8.33 -13.54 -21.99
CA THR A 52 7.43 -13.14 -20.88
C THR A 52 8.16 -12.26 -19.89
N ILE A 53 7.61 -11.07 -19.61
CA ILE A 53 7.96 -10.28 -18.45
C ILE A 53 7.12 -10.80 -17.28
N THR A 54 7.73 -11.02 -16.13
CA THR A 54 7.03 -11.41 -14.91
C THR A 54 7.32 -10.41 -13.79
N ILE A 55 6.26 -9.85 -13.25
CA ILE A 55 6.24 -8.98 -12.07
C ILE A 55 5.68 -9.85 -10.95
N ASP A 56 6.53 -10.31 -10.07
CA ASP A 56 6.19 -11.14 -8.92
C ASP A 56 6.44 -10.38 -7.60
N ALA A 57 6.10 -11.02 -6.47
CA ALA A 57 6.25 -10.41 -5.17
C ALA A 57 7.70 -10.13 -4.77
N THR A 58 8.69 -10.74 -5.43
CA THR A 58 10.11 -10.42 -5.16
C THR A 58 10.52 -9.06 -5.73
N LYS A 59 9.78 -8.56 -6.72
CA LYS A 59 10.04 -7.29 -7.43
C LYS A 59 9.01 -6.21 -7.13
N PHE A 60 7.77 -6.59 -6.86
CA PHE A 60 6.67 -5.68 -6.61
C PHE A 60 6.20 -5.78 -5.17
N ALA A 61 6.53 -4.76 -4.37
CA ALA A 61 6.30 -4.75 -2.92
C ALA A 61 4.81 -4.78 -2.53
N ALA A 62 3.90 -4.45 -3.44
CA ALA A 62 2.47 -4.56 -3.18
C ALA A 62 2.00 -6.02 -3.07
N PHE A 63 2.63 -6.94 -3.83
CA PHE A 63 2.29 -8.36 -3.74
C PHE A 63 2.84 -9.00 -2.46
N TYR A 64 2.07 -9.96 -1.93
CA TYR A 64 2.44 -10.68 -0.72
C TYR A 64 3.74 -11.46 -0.89
N TYR A 65 4.67 -11.25 0.05
CA TYR A 65 5.92 -11.99 0.15
C TYR A 65 6.23 -12.32 1.61
N ASP A 66 6.36 -13.58 1.90
CA ASP A 66 6.89 -14.07 3.16
C ASP A 66 8.38 -14.28 3.02
N ILE A 67 9.16 -13.46 3.73
CA ILE A 67 10.63 -13.48 3.63
C ILE A 67 11.25 -14.68 4.38
N ASP A 68 10.57 -15.20 5.41
CA ASP A 68 11.09 -16.30 6.22
C ASP A 68 10.97 -17.64 5.49
N ASP A 69 9.85 -17.85 4.81
CA ASP A 69 9.56 -19.08 4.07
C ASP A 69 9.76 -18.96 2.54
N ASP A 70 10.14 -17.77 2.03
CA ASP A 70 10.30 -17.46 0.59
C ASP A 70 9.01 -17.78 -0.20
N VAL A 71 7.85 -17.41 0.35
CA VAL A 71 6.54 -17.70 -0.23
C VAL A 71 5.97 -16.50 -0.95
N THR A 72 5.52 -16.73 -2.17
CA THR A 72 4.81 -15.76 -3.01
C THR A 72 3.51 -16.38 -3.51
N THR A 73 2.49 -15.59 -3.77
CA THR A 73 1.20 -16.05 -4.28
C THR A 73 0.89 -15.52 -5.67
N GLU A 74 1.30 -14.28 -5.96
CA GLU A 74 0.83 -13.49 -7.09
C GLU A 74 1.90 -13.21 -8.12
N THR A 75 1.50 -13.18 -9.38
CA THR A 75 2.31 -12.67 -10.51
C THR A 75 1.44 -11.91 -11.50
N LEU A 76 1.95 -10.81 -12.04
CA LEU A 76 1.44 -10.11 -13.21
C LEU A 76 2.44 -10.27 -14.34
N SER A 77 2.01 -10.77 -15.49
CA SER A 77 2.90 -11.07 -16.61
C SER A 77 2.43 -10.42 -17.90
N ILE A 78 3.40 -9.98 -18.71
CA ILE A 78 3.17 -9.50 -20.07
C ILE A 78 3.86 -10.47 -21.02
N LYS A 79 3.11 -11.04 -21.97
CA LYS A 79 3.58 -12.08 -22.90
C LYS A 79 3.64 -11.58 -24.33
N ASP A 80 4.66 -12.06 -25.05
CA ASP A 80 4.71 -11.97 -26.51
C ASP A 80 3.69 -12.95 -27.12
N VAL A 81 2.54 -12.40 -27.50
CA VAL A 81 1.44 -13.13 -28.15
C VAL A 81 1.05 -12.43 -29.46
N PRO A 82 0.33 -13.12 -30.38
CA PRO A 82 -0.15 -12.47 -31.60
C PRO A 82 -0.97 -11.20 -31.28
N GLY A 83 -0.56 -10.08 -31.87
CA GLY A 83 -1.16 -8.77 -31.61
C GLY A 83 -0.39 -7.89 -30.64
N THR A 84 0.56 -8.42 -29.89
CA THR A 84 1.49 -7.62 -29.08
C THR A 84 2.48 -6.92 -30.01
N SER A 85 2.49 -5.59 -30.02
CA SER A 85 3.46 -4.78 -30.78
C SER A 85 3.31 -3.29 -30.50
N GLY A 86 4.39 -2.53 -30.60
CA GLY A 86 4.39 -1.09 -30.33
C GLY A 86 4.10 -0.81 -28.86
N ASN A 87 2.96 -0.23 -28.58
CA ASN A 87 2.47 -0.03 -27.20
C ASN A 87 1.20 -0.86 -26.88
N VAL A 88 0.93 -1.90 -27.70
CA VAL A 88 -0.26 -2.76 -27.56
C VAL A 88 0.13 -4.12 -27.01
N ILE A 89 -0.55 -4.58 -25.98
CA ILE A 89 -0.51 -5.96 -25.47
C ILE A 89 -1.67 -6.72 -26.14
N GLY A 90 -1.34 -7.86 -26.79
CA GLY A 90 -2.32 -8.67 -27.52
C GLY A 90 -3.33 -9.37 -26.61
N GLU A 91 -4.39 -9.97 -27.20
CA GLU A 91 -5.35 -10.80 -26.48
C GLU A 91 -4.65 -11.91 -25.68
N ASN A 92 -5.01 -12.11 -24.43
CA ASN A 92 -4.36 -13.02 -23.47
C ASN A 92 -2.85 -12.72 -23.26
N GLY A 93 -2.39 -11.54 -23.57
CA GLY A 93 -1.00 -11.08 -23.37
C GLY A 93 -0.75 -10.51 -21.99
N LEU A 94 -1.75 -9.93 -21.32
CA LEU A 94 -1.69 -9.56 -19.92
C LEU A 94 -2.26 -10.71 -19.09
N VAL A 95 -1.48 -11.21 -18.13
CA VAL A 95 -1.86 -12.40 -17.35
C VAL A 95 -1.60 -12.15 -15.88
N TYR A 96 -2.66 -12.15 -15.09
CA TYR A 96 -2.56 -12.23 -13.65
C TYR A 96 -2.73 -13.69 -13.21
N THR A 97 -1.84 -14.16 -12.35
CA THR A 97 -1.90 -15.51 -11.78
C THR A 97 -1.73 -15.43 -10.28
N THR A 98 -2.61 -16.10 -9.55
CA THR A 98 -2.42 -16.30 -8.12
C THR A 98 -2.64 -17.76 -7.74
N THR A 99 -1.93 -18.22 -6.70
CA THR A 99 -1.97 -19.62 -6.28
C THR A 99 -1.99 -19.72 -4.77
N ILE A 100 -2.86 -20.58 -4.25
CA ILE A 100 -2.93 -20.88 -2.82
C ILE A 100 -1.59 -21.43 -2.34
N GLN A 101 -1.08 -20.86 -1.26
CA GLN A 101 0.14 -21.30 -0.58
C GLN A 101 -0.16 -21.65 0.88
N GLN A 102 0.73 -22.42 1.50
CA GLN A 102 0.68 -22.68 2.93
C GLN A 102 1.64 -21.74 3.63
N VAL A 103 1.14 -20.97 4.58
CA VAL A 103 1.94 -20.04 5.39
C VAL A 103 1.80 -20.38 6.87
N ALA A 104 2.83 -20.10 7.66
CA ALA A 104 2.78 -20.31 9.10
C ALA A 104 1.85 -19.26 9.77
N TYR A 105 1.21 -19.64 10.88
CA TYR A 105 0.57 -18.65 11.75
C TYR A 105 1.63 -17.82 12.47
N GLU A 106 1.39 -16.53 12.66
CA GLU A 106 2.24 -15.71 13.55
C GLU A 106 2.33 -16.34 14.96
N TYR A 107 1.24 -16.91 15.44
CA TYR A 107 1.22 -17.70 16.66
C TYR A 107 1.15 -19.20 16.36
N GLU A 108 2.28 -19.83 16.22
CA GLU A 108 2.34 -21.26 16.00
C GLU A 108 2.06 -22.08 17.25
N LYS A 109 1.19 -23.10 17.14
CA LYS A 109 0.93 -24.11 18.15
C LYS A 109 0.72 -25.50 17.52
N PRO A 110 1.80 -26.13 17.02
CA PRO A 110 1.72 -27.38 16.26
C PRO A 110 1.08 -28.54 17.04
N SER A 111 1.14 -28.50 18.37
CA SER A 111 0.54 -29.54 19.24
C SER A 111 -0.97 -29.66 19.11
N ILE A 112 -1.64 -28.66 18.57
CA ILE A 112 -3.08 -28.61 18.34
C ILE A 112 -3.46 -28.36 16.87
N GLY A 113 -2.49 -28.47 15.96
CA GLY A 113 -2.72 -28.31 14.52
C GLY A 113 -2.54 -26.88 13.99
N TRP A 114 -2.21 -25.90 14.84
CA TRP A 114 -1.94 -24.53 14.41
C TRP A 114 -0.49 -24.36 13.96
N SER A 115 -0.14 -24.89 12.80
CA SER A 115 1.17 -24.73 12.18
C SER A 115 1.08 -23.83 10.96
N ASN A 116 0.23 -24.19 10.04
CA ASN A 116 0.07 -23.52 8.75
C ASN A 116 -1.41 -23.36 8.41
N TYR A 117 -1.71 -22.34 7.61
CA TYR A 117 -3.00 -22.13 6.98
C TYR A 117 -2.83 -21.82 5.50
N SER A 118 -3.92 -21.96 4.74
CA SER A 118 -3.94 -21.62 3.32
C SER A 118 -4.10 -20.11 3.15
N LEU A 119 -3.23 -19.50 2.35
CA LEU A 119 -3.28 -18.07 2.00
C LEU A 119 -3.18 -17.91 0.49
N ILE A 120 -3.89 -16.93 -0.04
CA ILE A 120 -3.82 -16.50 -1.43
C ILE A 120 -3.81 -14.96 -1.47
N GLY A 121 -2.92 -14.37 -2.25
CA GLY A 121 -3.02 -12.95 -2.60
C GLY A 121 -4.06 -12.76 -3.69
N PHE A 122 -4.81 -11.69 -3.66
CA PHE A 122 -5.71 -11.31 -4.72
C PHE A 122 -5.69 -9.80 -4.91
N PHE A 123 -5.08 -9.36 -6.01
CA PHE A 123 -4.84 -7.95 -6.34
C PHE A 123 -4.16 -7.16 -5.21
N ALA A 124 -3.07 -7.76 -4.67
CA ALA A 124 -2.25 -7.22 -3.59
C ALA A 124 -2.93 -7.16 -2.20
N GLU A 125 -4.02 -7.89 -2.00
CA GLU A 125 -4.69 -8.07 -0.71
C GLU A 125 -4.57 -9.53 -0.26
N LYS A 126 -4.54 -9.77 1.06
CA LYS A 126 -4.42 -11.12 1.63
C LYS A 126 -5.79 -11.75 1.84
N TYR A 127 -6.01 -12.91 1.24
CA TYR A 127 -7.24 -13.68 1.41
C TYR A 127 -6.97 -15.10 1.88
N ILE A 128 -7.97 -15.64 2.54
CA ILE A 128 -8.05 -17.05 2.94
C ILE A 128 -9.03 -17.73 1.99
N PRO A 129 -8.60 -18.77 1.25
CA PRO A 129 -9.51 -19.58 0.49
C PRO A 129 -10.43 -20.35 1.46
N ILE A 130 -11.74 -20.18 1.31
CA ILE A 130 -12.76 -20.90 2.12
C ILE A 130 -12.60 -22.40 1.90
N ASN A 131 -12.36 -22.80 0.65
CA ASN A 131 -11.95 -24.16 0.31
C ASN A 131 -10.45 -24.19 0.02
N PRO A 132 -9.61 -24.84 0.86
CA PRO A 132 -8.14 -24.79 0.70
C PRO A 132 -7.62 -25.40 -0.60
N ASP A 133 -8.44 -26.18 -1.32
CA ASP A 133 -8.07 -26.82 -2.58
C ASP A 133 -8.54 -26.06 -3.82
N LYS A 134 -9.28 -24.94 -3.65
CA LYS A 134 -9.89 -24.22 -4.75
C LYS A 134 -9.90 -22.71 -4.55
N ALA A 135 -9.37 -21.96 -5.52
CA ALA A 135 -9.16 -20.51 -5.46
C ALA A 135 -10.37 -19.68 -5.94
N ASP A 136 -11.61 -20.13 -5.66
CA ASP A 136 -12.84 -19.48 -6.13
C ASP A 136 -13.66 -18.79 -5.04
N LYS A 137 -13.43 -19.12 -3.77
CA LYS A 137 -14.17 -18.56 -2.64
C LYS A 137 -13.19 -18.00 -1.62
N LEU A 138 -13.20 -16.71 -1.45
CA LEU A 138 -12.15 -15.97 -0.73
C LEU A 138 -12.75 -15.11 0.38
N ALA A 139 -12.17 -15.17 1.59
CA ALA A 139 -12.44 -14.25 2.69
C ALA A 139 -11.18 -13.44 3.02
N LYS A 140 -11.29 -12.13 3.20
CA LYS A 140 -10.15 -11.27 3.55
C LYS A 140 -9.56 -11.70 4.91
N LEU A 141 -8.23 -11.80 5.01
CA LEU A 141 -7.56 -11.98 6.29
C LEU A 141 -7.62 -10.66 7.07
N VAL A 142 -8.30 -10.67 8.21
CA VAL A 142 -8.44 -9.49 9.08
C VAL A 142 -7.30 -9.42 10.07
N LEU A 143 -6.95 -10.55 10.67
CA LEU A 143 -5.94 -10.59 11.74
C LEU A 143 -5.20 -11.94 11.73
N ASP A 144 -3.88 -11.88 11.84
CA ASP A 144 -3.00 -12.96 12.26
C ASP A 144 -1.95 -12.33 13.18
N SER A 145 -1.93 -12.70 14.46
CA SER A 145 -1.11 -11.99 15.46
C SER A 145 -0.71 -12.89 16.63
N ASP A 146 0.55 -12.81 17.03
CA ASP A 146 1.08 -13.39 18.27
C ASP A 146 1.09 -12.40 19.44
N ASP A 147 0.58 -11.19 19.24
CA ASP A 147 0.49 -10.16 20.27
C ASP A 147 -0.34 -10.62 21.47
N LYS A 148 0.04 -10.10 22.65
CA LYS A 148 -0.64 -10.40 23.91
C LYS A 148 -1.61 -9.30 24.30
N TYR A 149 -2.87 -9.64 24.31
CA TYR A 149 -3.97 -8.79 24.73
C TYR A 149 -4.40 -9.14 26.15
N THR A 150 -4.81 -8.14 26.89
CA THR A 150 -5.31 -8.30 28.26
C THR A 150 -6.72 -7.77 28.33
N ILE A 151 -7.68 -8.62 28.66
CA ILE A 151 -9.10 -8.32 28.67
C ILE A 151 -9.71 -8.60 30.06
N ARG A 152 -10.55 -7.68 30.54
CA ARG A 152 -11.28 -7.80 31.83
C ARG A 152 -12.69 -8.27 31.59
N THR A 153 -13.33 -8.76 32.66
CA THR A 153 -14.76 -9.07 32.60
C THR A 153 -15.57 -7.85 32.14
N GLY A 154 -16.35 -8.03 31.08
CA GLY A 154 -17.17 -6.99 30.44
C GLY A 154 -16.40 -6.06 29.50
N GLU A 155 -15.11 -6.29 29.28
CA GLU A 155 -14.30 -5.54 28.33
C GLU A 155 -14.41 -6.16 26.93
N ILE A 156 -14.45 -5.29 25.91
CA ILE A 156 -14.53 -5.67 24.49
C ILE A 156 -13.18 -5.41 23.85
N LEU A 157 -12.63 -6.41 23.17
CA LEU A 157 -11.47 -6.31 22.31
C LEU A 157 -11.97 -6.18 20.86
N ASP A 158 -11.73 -5.04 20.25
CA ASP A 158 -11.98 -4.79 18.83
C ASP A 158 -10.92 -5.51 17.99
N LEU A 159 -11.35 -6.32 17.03
CA LEU A 159 -10.49 -7.09 16.12
C LEU A 159 -10.41 -6.46 14.72
N GLY A 160 -11.13 -5.36 14.49
CA GLY A 160 -11.26 -4.74 13.16
C GLY A 160 -12.47 -5.24 12.38
N GLU A 161 -12.82 -4.53 11.31
CA GLU A 161 -13.92 -4.86 10.40
C GLU A 161 -15.27 -5.14 11.12
N GLY A 162 -15.51 -4.52 12.28
CA GLY A 162 -16.72 -4.75 13.08
C GLY A 162 -16.75 -6.06 13.87
N TYR A 163 -15.65 -6.81 13.87
CA TYR A 163 -15.49 -8.01 14.69
C TYR A 163 -14.97 -7.67 16.10
N ALA A 164 -15.48 -8.35 17.11
CA ALA A 164 -15.02 -8.13 18.47
C ALA A 164 -15.15 -9.38 19.34
N ILE A 165 -14.30 -9.47 20.38
CA ILE A 165 -14.40 -10.46 21.46
C ILE A 165 -14.72 -9.73 22.75
N GLU A 166 -15.74 -10.18 23.48
CA GLU A 166 -16.07 -9.73 24.84
C GLU A 166 -15.74 -10.81 25.86
N ALA A 167 -15.06 -10.46 26.95
CA ALA A 167 -14.92 -11.36 28.10
C ALA A 167 -16.17 -11.25 28.98
N LYS A 168 -17.15 -12.13 28.80
CA LYS A 168 -18.39 -12.14 29.59
C LYS A 168 -18.11 -12.43 31.08
N GLN A 169 -17.15 -13.32 31.33
CA GLN A 169 -16.75 -13.67 32.69
C GLN A 169 -15.31 -14.21 32.74
N VAL A 170 -14.53 -13.78 33.72
CA VAL A 170 -13.21 -14.34 34.03
C VAL A 170 -13.26 -14.96 35.43
N ASP A 171 -13.14 -16.28 35.51
CA ASP A 171 -13.11 -17.07 36.74
C ASP A 171 -11.67 -17.50 37.06
N VAL A 172 -11.01 -16.75 37.92
CA VAL A 172 -9.61 -16.98 38.30
C VAL A 172 -9.47 -18.25 39.17
N ASP A 173 -10.40 -18.52 40.06
CA ASP A 173 -10.37 -19.70 40.95
C ASP A 173 -10.65 -20.98 40.15
N GLY A 174 -11.52 -20.89 39.17
CA GLY A 174 -11.85 -22.00 38.26
C GLY A 174 -10.91 -22.11 37.06
N GLU A 175 -9.94 -21.20 36.90
CA GLU A 175 -9.00 -21.13 35.79
C GLU A 175 -9.72 -21.19 34.44
N LYS A 176 -10.74 -20.31 34.26
CA LYS A 176 -11.58 -20.27 33.05
C LYS A 176 -11.90 -18.84 32.63
N VAL A 177 -12.16 -18.66 31.34
CA VAL A 177 -12.76 -17.44 30.81
C VAL A 177 -13.90 -17.80 29.85
N TRP A 178 -14.99 -17.05 29.94
CA TRP A 178 -16.09 -17.10 28.97
C TRP A 178 -15.92 -15.92 28.01
N LEU A 179 -15.69 -16.25 26.75
CA LEU A 179 -15.56 -15.29 25.65
C LEU A 179 -16.78 -15.38 24.74
N GLU A 180 -17.20 -14.25 24.22
CA GLU A 180 -18.26 -14.11 23.21
C GLU A 180 -17.69 -13.42 21.98
N PHE A 181 -17.94 -13.96 20.79
CA PHE A 181 -17.56 -13.39 19.52
C PHE A 181 -18.74 -12.72 18.86
N THR A 182 -18.55 -11.50 18.35
CA THR A 182 -19.59 -10.69 17.72
C THR A 182 -19.12 -10.11 16.40
N LYS A 183 -20.06 -9.88 15.45
CA LYS A 183 -19.90 -9.11 14.23
C LYS A 183 -20.92 -7.97 14.24
N ASP A 184 -20.44 -6.71 14.12
CA ASP A 184 -21.28 -5.50 14.17
C ASP A 184 -22.18 -5.42 15.40
N GLY A 185 -21.72 -6.01 16.51
CA GLY A 185 -22.45 -6.12 17.78
C GLY A 185 -23.50 -7.24 17.83
N GLU A 186 -23.67 -8.02 16.78
CA GLU A 186 -24.54 -9.19 16.78
C GLU A 186 -23.75 -10.44 17.21
N PHE A 187 -24.39 -11.29 18.00
CA PHE A 187 -23.80 -12.54 18.50
C PHE A 187 -23.47 -13.51 17.35
N VAL A 188 -22.28 -14.08 17.40
CA VAL A 188 -21.86 -15.13 16.45
C VAL A 188 -21.66 -16.46 17.17
N ASP A 189 -20.77 -16.50 18.18
CA ASP A 189 -20.45 -17.70 18.94
C ASP A 189 -19.93 -17.36 20.34
N ASP A 190 -19.90 -18.33 21.27
CA ASP A 190 -19.30 -18.18 22.58
C ASP A 190 -18.69 -19.48 23.12
N GLU A 191 -17.61 -19.38 23.89
CA GLU A 191 -16.94 -20.55 24.47
C GLU A 191 -16.44 -20.26 25.90
N ILE A 192 -16.47 -21.31 26.76
CA ILE A 192 -15.85 -21.29 28.08
C ILE A 192 -14.51 -22.04 28.03
N ILE A 193 -13.44 -21.27 27.95
CA ILE A 193 -12.10 -21.77 27.76
C ILE A 193 -11.43 -22.01 29.11
N SER A 194 -10.90 -23.22 29.31
CA SER A 194 -10.15 -23.59 30.52
C SER A 194 -8.64 -23.44 30.29
N VAL A 195 -7.94 -22.82 31.26
CA VAL A 195 -6.48 -22.64 31.23
C VAL A 195 -5.75 -23.52 32.25
N VAL A 196 -6.42 -24.53 32.80
CA VAL A 196 -5.78 -25.51 33.71
C VAL A 196 -4.66 -26.26 32.96
N SER A 197 -3.65 -26.71 33.70
CA SER A 197 -2.54 -27.50 33.12
C SER A 197 -3.05 -28.67 32.29
N ASN A 198 -2.55 -28.82 31.08
CA ASN A 198 -2.91 -29.83 30.06
C ASN A 198 -4.31 -29.63 29.41
N SER A 199 -4.98 -28.48 29.59
CA SER A 199 -6.13 -28.14 28.77
C SER A 199 -5.67 -27.67 27.38
N ASN A 200 -6.57 -27.83 26.41
CA ASN A 200 -6.44 -27.15 25.12
C ASN A 200 -7.04 -25.75 25.31
N ASN A 201 -6.26 -24.80 25.73
CA ASN A 201 -6.71 -23.44 26.04
C ASN A 201 -6.87 -22.59 24.75
N THR A 202 -7.56 -23.16 23.77
CA THR A 202 -7.87 -22.51 22.49
C THR A 202 -9.37 -22.58 22.21
N TRP A 203 -9.82 -21.65 21.42
CA TRP A 203 -11.16 -21.57 20.87
C TRP A 203 -11.06 -21.43 19.36
N GLU A 204 -11.75 -22.26 18.62
CA GLU A 204 -11.94 -22.18 17.18
C GLU A 204 -13.43 -21.98 16.92
N VAL A 205 -13.79 -20.93 16.20
CA VAL A 205 -15.16 -20.70 15.74
C VAL A 205 -15.28 -21.25 14.33
N GLU A 206 -16.15 -22.26 14.18
CA GLU A 206 -16.48 -22.89 12.91
C GLU A 206 -17.91 -22.49 12.54
N LEU A 207 -18.11 -22.04 11.30
CA LEU A 207 -19.41 -21.65 10.79
C LEU A 207 -19.81 -22.52 9.58
N ASP A 208 -21.09 -22.82 9.50
CA ASP A 208 -21.70 -23.44 8.34
C ASP A 208 -22.21 -22.38 7.35
N ASP A 209 -22.37 -22.77 6.08
CA ASP A 209 -22.98 -21.96 5.02
C ASP A 209 -22.22 -20.66 4.70
N VAL A 210 -20.87 -20.67 4.86
CA VAL A 210 -20.02 -19.55 4.42
C VAL A 210 -19.72 -19.75 2.92
N GLN A 211 -20.38 -18.99 2.05
CA GLN A 211 -20.30 -19.17 0.60
C GLN A 211 -20.60 -20.64 0.15
N ASP A 212 -21.66 -21.22 0.70
CA ASP A 212 -22.06 -22.64 0.47
C ASP A 212 -20.99 -23.68 0.90
N GLU A 213 -20.10 -23.35 1.83
CA GLU A 213 -19.15 -24.29 2.45
C GLU A 213 -19.45 -24.41 3.95
N ASP A 214 -19.38 -25.64 4.46
CA ASP A 214 -19.61 -25.98 5.86
C ASP A 214 -18.28 -26.16 6.62
N ASP A 215 -18.33 -26.14 7.96
CA ASP A 215 -17.17 -26.32 8.85
C ASP A 215 -16.02 -25.31 8.58
N VAL A 216 -16.36 -24.06 8.24
CA VAL A 216 -15.37 -23.02 7.94
C VAL A 216 -14.86 -22.39 9.23
N VAL A 217 -13.58 -22.55 9.52
CA VAL A 217 -12.93 -21.87 10.67
C VAL A 217 -12.78 -20.38 10.35
N VAL A 218 -13.45 -19.53 11.14
CA VAL A 218 -13.45 -18.07 10.93
C VAL A 218 -12.66 -17.30 11.97
N LEU A 219 -12.53 -17.85 13.18
CA LEU A 219 -11.76 -17.25 14.28
C LEU A 219 -10.96 -18.32 15.01
N ARG A 220 -9.73 -17.98 15.40
CA ARG A 220 -8.92 -18.73 16.36
C ARG A 220 -8.42 -17.85 17.48
N VAL A 221 -8.50 -18.36 18.71
CA VAL A 221 -8.09 -17.64 19.92
C VAL A 221 -7.34 -18.58 20.84
N HIS A 222 -6.18 -18.15 21.34
CA HIS A 222 -5.49 -18.83 22.42
C HIS A 222 -5.59 -18.01 23.69
N VAL A 223 -6.00 -18.64 24.81
CA VAL A 223 -6.00 -18.03 26.15
C VAL A 223 -4.76 -18.51 26.90
N ASN A 224 -3.83 -17.61 27.14
CA ASN A 224 -2.57 -17.95 27.81
C ASN A 224 -2.79 -18.21 29.30
N GLN A 225 -3.49 -17.32 29.99
CA GLN A 225 -3.75 -17.41 31.45
C GLN A 225 -4.91 -16.52 31.89
N VAL A 226 -5.46 -16.84 33.06
CA VAL A 226 -6.33 -15.94 33.82
C VAL A 226 -5.68 -15.62 35.17
N PHE A 227 -5.83 -14.39 35.66
CA PHE A 227 -5.24 -13.96 36.91
C PHE A 227 -6.04 -12.84 37.59
N GLN A 228 -5.90 -12.74 38.93
CA GLN A 228 -6.51 -11.67 39.67
C GLN A 228 -5.68 -10.40 39.57
N GLY A 229 -6.23 -9.37 38.95
CA GLY A 229 -5.70 -8.01 39.02
C GLY A 229 -5.95 -7.36 40.38
N ALA A 230 -5.54 -6.12 40.58
CA ALA A 230 -5.74 -5.39 41.81
C ALA A 230 -7.22 -5.10 42.13
N VAL A 231 -8.04 -5.02 41.08
CA VAL A 231 -9.48 -4.67 41.17
C VAL A 231 -10.35 -5.70 40.46
N ASP A 232 -9.89 -6.19 39.25
CA ASP A 232 -10.68 -7.03 38.36
C ASP A 232 -9.98 -8.35 38.02
N SER A 233 -10.77 -9.36 37.66
CA SER A 233 -10.27 -10.60 37.05
C SER A 233 -9.92 -10.35 35.60
N ILE A 234 -8.81 -10.89 35.16
CA ILE A 234 -8.16 -10.59 33.87
C ILE A 234 -7.84 -11.89 33.15
N ALA A 235 -8.15 -11.96 31.86
CA ALA A 235 -7.66 -12.97 30.93
C ALA A 235 -6.58 -12.37 30.02
N GLN A 236 -5.54 -13.13 29.74
CA GLN A 236 -4.53 -12.83 28.73
C GLN A 236 -4.78 -13.72 27.51
N ILE A 237 -4.99 -13.07 26.37
CA ILE A 237 -5.25 -13.68 25.08
C ILE A 237 -4.05 -13.46 24.19
N GLU A 238 -3.69 -14.43 23.38
CA GLU A 238 -2.66 -14.38 22.34
C GLU A 238 -3.06 -15.30 21.18
N GLY A 239 -2.36 -15.23 20.04
CA GLY A 239 -2.64 -16.13 18.94
C GLY A 239 -4.04 -15.90 18.33
N LEU A 240 -4.32 -14.65 17.98
CA LEU A 240 -5.56 -14.28 17.30
C LEU A 240 -5.41 -14.44 15.79
N TRP A 241 -6.32 -15.19 15.18
CA TRP A 241 -6.45 -15.31 13.73
C TRP A 241 -7.92 -15.15 13.34
N LEU A 242 -8.22 -14.32 12.34
CA LEU A 242 -9.59 -13.96 11.97
C LEU A 242 -9.70 -13.68 10.47
N ILE A 243 -10.77 -14.17 9.85
CA ILE A 243 -11.15 -13.85 8.47
C ILE A 243 -12.46 -13.06 8.43
N ASP A 244 -12.62 -12.22 7.41
CA ASP A 244 -13.89 -11.51 7.14
C ASP A 244 -14.86 -12.43 6.37
N TYR A 245 -15.46 -13.36 7.08
CA TYR A 245 -16.40 -14.30 6.50
C TYR A 245 -17.70 -13.64 6.04
N ALA A 246 -18.07 -12.50 6.64
CA ALA A 246 -19.31 -11.80 6.31
C ALA A 246 -19.26 -11.14 4.94
N ASN A 247 -18.06 -10.75 4.49
CA ASN A 247 -17.80 -10.17 3.16
C ASN A 247 -17.00 -11.14 2.27
N ALA A 248 -17.05 -12.44 2.56
CA ALA A 248 -16.45 -13.44 1.69
C ALA A 248 -17.07 -13.39 0.29
N MET A 249 -16.25 -13.57 -0.74
CA MET A 249 -16.67 -13.48 -2.14
C MET A 249 -16.50 -14.82 -2.85
N THR A 250 -17.31 -15.03 -3.89
CA THR A 250 -17.12 -16.12 -4.85
C THR A 250 -16.69 -15.51 -6.18
N ILE A 251 -15.62 -16.05 -6.76
CA ILE A 251 -15.11 -15.66 -8.08
C ILE A 251 -15.70 -16.61 -9.12
N GLU A 252 -16.32 -16.03 -10.14
CA GLU A 252 -16.97 -16.77 -11.23
C GLU A 252 -16.20 -16.56 -12.56
N SER A 253 -16.49 -17.38 -13.56
CA SER A 253 -15.78 -17.35 -14.84
C SER A 253 -16.16 -16.17 -15.74
N ASP A 254 -17.21 -15.46 -15.40
CA ASP A 254 -17.73 -14.27 -16.08
C ASP A 254 -17.52 -12.97 -15.28
N ASP A 255 -16.72 -13.03 -14.22
CA ASP A 255 -16.28 -11.83 -13.50
C ASP A 255 -15.26 -11.03 -14.32
N GLU A 256 -15.34 -9.70 -14.18
CA GLU A 256 -14.46 -8.73 -14.84
C GLU A 256 -13.72 -7.91 -13.77
N PHE A 257 -12.40 -7.78 -13.90
CA PHE A 257 -11.52 -7.02 -13.00
C PHE A 257 -10.68 -6.04 -13.82
N GLY A 258 -11.26 -4.90 -14.20
CA GLY A 258 -10.61 -3.95 -15.08
C GLY A 258 -10.35 -4.55 -16.47
N GLU A 259 -9.11 -4.52 -16.93
CA GLU A 259 -8.69 -5.11 -18.21
C GLU A 259 -8.53 -6.64 -18.15
N LEU A 260 -8.63 -7.23 -16.97
CA LEU A 260 -8.56 -8.68 -16.73
C LEU A 260 -9.98 -9.25 -16.62
N ASP A 261 -10.49 -9.85 -17.69
CA ASP A 261 -11.89 -10.23 -17.87
C ASP A 261 -12.12 -11.70 -18.30
N ASN A 262 -11.05 -12.48 -18.46
CA ASN A 262 -11.15 -13.90 -18.81
C ASN A 262 -10.64 -14.77 -17.65
N VAL A 263 -11.54 -15.11 -16.74
CA VAL A 263 -11.26 -15.83 -15.50
C VAL A 263 -11.19 -17.34 -15.70
N ARG A 264 -10.15 -17.99 -15.19
CA ARG A 264 -9.95 -19.44 -15.21
C ARG A 264 -9.46 -19.96 -13.87
N ILE A 265 -10.28 -20.78 -13.24
CA ILE A 265 -9.98 -21.42 -11.96
C ILE A 265 -9.57 -22.87 -12.21
N GLN A 266 -8.37 -23.24 -11.73
CA GLN A 266 -7.83 -24.60 -11.86
C GLN A 266 -7.32 -25.11 -10.50
N GLY A 267 -8.22 -25.64 -9.69
CA GLY A 267 -7.89 -26.06 -8.32
C GLY A 267 -7.37 -24.87 -7.51
N ALA A 268 -6.18 -25.00 -6.96
CA ALA A 268 -5.53 -23.97 -6.13
C ALA A 268 -5.04 -22.74 -6.90
N THR A 269 -5.18 -22.70 -8.22
CA THR A 269 -4.66 -21.59 -9.06
C THR A 269 -5.79 -20.86 -9.76
N LEU A 270 -5.75 -19.54 -9.69
CA LEU A 270 -6.59 -18.62 -10.42
C LEU A 270 -5.73 -17.89 -11.47
N ASN A 271 -6.18 -17.91 -12.74
CA ASN A 271 -5.58 -17.16 -13.83
C ASN A 271 -6.64 -16.24 -14.43
N ILE A 272 -6.28 -14.98 -14.64
CA ILE A 272 -7.13 -14.00 -15.29
C ILE A 272 -6.32 -13.35 -16.41
N THR A 273 -6.91 -13.23 -17.59
CA THR A 273 -6.24 -12.63 -18.77
C THR A 273 -7.15 -11.58 -19.40
N ASN A 274 -6.54 -10.67 -20.18
CA ASN A 274 -7.31 -9.76 -21.03
C ASN A 274 -7.94 -10.50 -22.20
N GLU A 275 -9.25 -10.34 -22.46
CA GLU A 275 -9.96 -10.90 -23.61
C GLU A 275 -9.71 -10.05 -24.86
N ASP A 276 -9.69 -8.72 -24.72
CA ASP A 276 -9.38 -7.76 -25.76
C ASP A 276 -7.93 -7.28 -25.70
N THR A 277 -7.46 -6.59 -26.77
CA THR A 277 -6.14 -5.96 -26.77
C THR A 277 -6.09 -4.77 -25.86
N PHE A 278 -5.02 -4.65 -25.07
CA PHE A 278 -4.78 -3.55 -24.13
C PHE A 278 -3.71 -2.60 -24.65
N THR A 279 -3.92 -1.29 -24.58
CA THR A 279 -2.97 -0.28 -25.09
C THR A 279 -2.36 0.52 -23.95
N LEU A 280 -1.04 0.46 -23.80
CA LEU A 280 -0.28 1.35 -22.92
C LEU A 280 -0.28 2.76 -23.51
N THR A 281 -1.23 3.59 -23.08
CA THR A 281 -1.40 4.97 -23.57
C THR A 281 -0.34 5.86 -22.92
N ARG A 282 0.31 6.70 -23.73
CA ARG A 282 1.31 7.66 -23.24
C ARG A 282 0.69 8.67 -22.28
N ASP A 283 1.42 9.05 -21.23
CA ASP A 283 1.01 10.03 -20.20
C ASP A 283 -0.33 9.64 -19.56
N ASP A 284 -0.41 8.38 -19.11
CA ASP A 284 -1.64 7.82 -18.59
C ASP A 284 -1.41 6.89 -17.39
N GLU A 285 -2.44 6.79 -16.54
CA GLU A 285 -2.56 5.84 -15.44
C GLU A 285 -3.76 4.95 -15.72
N GLU A 286 -3.52 3.82 -16.35
CA GLU A 286 -4.56 2.86 -16.74
C GLU A 286 -4.74 1.79 -15.68
N GLU A 287 -5.96 1.69 -15.12
CA GLU A 287 -6.29 0.62 -14.18
C GLU A 287 -6.43 -0.71 -14.91
N VAL A 288 -5.52 -1.64 -14.61
CA VAL A 288 -5.50 -2.97 -15.25
C VAL A 288 -6.21 -4.03 -14.43
N ALA A 289 -6.32 -3.81 -13.14
CA ALA A 289 -7.05 -4.66 -12.19
C ALA A 289 -7.28 -3.86 -10.90
N GLU A 290 -8.21 -4.30 -10.06
CA GLU A 290 -8.62 -3.64 -8.81
C GLU A 290 -7.50 -2.93 -8.02
N GLY A 291 -7.36 -1.60 -8.24
CA GLY A 291 -6.33 -0.76 -7.61
C GLY A 291 -4.89 -1.03 -8.08
N ILE A 292 -4.69 -1.84 -9.13
CA ILE A 292 -3.40 -2.02 -9.81
C ILE A 292 -3.45 -1.27 -11.14
N PHE A 293 -2.51 -0.36 -11.34
CA PHE A 293 -2.42 0.51 -12.50
C PHE A 293 -1.11 0.28 -13.26
N PHE A 294 -1.11 0.59 -14.54
CA PHE A 294 0.10 0.89 -15.28
C PHE A 294 0.22 2.40 -15.46
N LYS A 295 1.30 2.99 -14.97
CA LYS A 295 1.67 4.38 -15.22
C LYS A 295 2.67 4.44 -16.36
N THR A 296 2.34 5.23 -17.39
CA THR A 296 3.12 5.34 -18.62
C THR A 296 3.65 6.76 -18.79
N ALA A 297 4.93 6.88 -19.13
CA ALA A 297 5.60 8.16 -19.32
C ALA A 297 5.04 9.01 -20.46
N ASP A 298 5.15 10.34 -20.35
CA ASP A 298 5.00 11.29 -21.45
C ASP A 298 6.28 11.37 -22.31
N ASP A 299 6.73 10.23 -22.87
CA ASP A 299 7.87 10.19 -23.79
C ASP A 299 7.40 9.74 -25.20
N THR A 300 7.74 10.52 -26.20
CA THR A 300 7.42 10.21 -27.61
C THR A 300 8.45 9.29 -28.29
N ARG A 301 9.57 9.01 -27.64
CA ARG A 301 10.71 8.29 -28.19
C ARG A 301 10.88 6.89 -27.62
N ALA A 302 10.31 6.67 -26.42
CA ALA A 302 10.42 5.43 -25.68
C ALA A 302 9.08 5.07 -25.07
N LEU A 303 8.83 3.78 -24.91
CA LEU A 303 7.79 3.24 -24.04
C LEU A 303 8.44 3.01 -22.67
N ARG A 304 8.01 3.77 -21.67
CA ARG A 304 8.46 3.61 -20.30
C ARG A 304 7.26 3.53 -19.39
N PHE A 305 7.19 2.49 -18.56
CA PHE A 305 6.07 2.28 -17.66
C PHE A 305 6.47 1.44 -16.45
N TYR A 306 5.61 1.44 -15.45
CA TYR A 306 5.67 0.53 -14.30
C TYR A 306 4.26 0.16 -13.83
N ALA A 307 4.16 -1.01 -13.17
CA ALA A 307 2.96 -1.34 -12.41
C ALA A 307 2.99 -0.63 -11.05
N MET A 308 1.84 -0.16 -10.57
CA MET A 308 1.70 0.40 -9.22
C MET A 308 0.40 -0.05 -8.56
N LYS A 309 0.40 -0.13 -7.23
CA LYS A 309 -0.79 -0.24 -6.40
C LYS A 309 -1.08 1.11 -5.77
N GLN A 310 -2.27 1.63 -6.00
CA GLN A 310 -2.76 2.83 -5.34
C GLN A 310 -3.51 2.47 -4.06
N ILE A 311 -3.17 3.12 -2.95
CA ILE A 311 -3.77 2.92 -1.64
C ILE A 311 -4.36 4.25 -1.18
N THR A 312 -5.65 4.26 -0.91
CA THR A 312 -6.40 5.43 -0.44
C THR A 312 -6.80 5.32 1.03
N GLU A 313 -6.66 4.16 1.63
CA GLU A 313 -7.02 3.93 3.03
C GLU A 313 -5.92 4.42 3.97
N PRO A 314 -6.26 5.09 5.06
CA PRO A 314 -5.28 5.48 6.08
C PRO A 314 -4.63 4.26 6.74
N GLY A 315 -3.31 4.22 6.78
CA GLY A 315 -2.59 3.08 7.37
C GLY A 315 -1.09 3.31 7.46
N THR A 316 -0.36 2.28 7.87
CA THR A 316 1.10 2.21 7.75
C THR A 316 1.43 1.12 6.75
N TYR A 317 2.11 1.48 5.69
CA TYR A 317 2.43 0.59 4.59
C TYR A 317 3.94 0.42 4.45
N GLU A 318 4.37 -0.80 4.16
CA GLU A 318 5.76 -1.13 3.93
C GLU A 318 6.09 -0.95 2.43
N ILE A 319 7.11 -0.14 2.14
CA ILE A 319 7.67 -0.04 0.80
C ILE A 319 8.97 -0.83 0.77
N ARG A 320 8.98 -1.92 0.02
CA ARG A 320 10.07 -2.87 -0.09
C ARG A 320 10.80 -2.74 -1.44
N GLY A 321 12.12 -2.84 -1.45
CA GLY A 321 12.90 -3.01 -2.67
C GLY A 321 12.81 -4.44 -3.23
N GLU A 322 13.38 -4.67 -4.41
CA GLU A 322 13.53 -6.00 -4.97
C GLU A 322 14.28 -6.92 -3.98
N VAL A 323 13.79 -8.15 -3.82
CA VAL A 323 14.38 -9.12 -2.88
C VAL A 323 15.76 -9.53 -3.35
N ALA A 324 16.77 -9.35 -2.49
CA ALA A 324 18.17 -9.62 -2.79
C ALA A 324 18.64 -10.93 -2.17
N THR A 325 19.28 -11.78 -2.97
CA THR A 325 19.84 -13.07 -2.53
C THR A 325 21.37 -13.08 -2.47
N GLY A 326 22.03 -11.93 -2.67
CA GLY A 326 23.48 -11.79 -2.72
C GLY A 326 23.92 -10.35 -2.76
N ASN A 327 25.03 -10.03 -3.42
CA ASN A 327 25.36 -8.64 -3.73
C ASN A 327 24.27 -8.02 -4.60
N PHE A 328 23.89 -6.78 -4.31
CA PHE A 328 22.79 -6.12 -5.02
C PHE A 328 23.03 -4.61 -5.11
N GLU A 329 22.29 -3.98 -6.01
CA GLU A 329 22.12 -2.55 -6.11
C GLU A 329 20.63 -2.24 -6.18
N TRP A 330 20.14 -1.46 -5.23
CA TRP A 330 18.83 -0.85 -5.30
C TRP A 330 18.97 0.58 -5.81
N ASN A 331 18.21 0.90 -6.82
CA ASN A 331 18.07 2.23 -7.38
C ASN A 331 16.58 2.53 -7.61
N ALA A 332 16.26 3.69 -8.12
CA ALA A 332 14.86 4.08 -8.28
C ALA A 332 14.06 3.21 -9.28
N THR A 333 14.70 2.39 -10.12
CA THR A 333 13.97 1.51 -11.05
C THR A 333 13.54 0.18 -10.43
N ASN A 334 14.12 -0.21 -9.28
CA ASN A 334 13.83 -1.47 -8.58
C ASN A 334 13.55 -1.31 -7.08
N PHE A 335 13.54 -0.09 -6.58
CA PHE A 335 13.10 0.25 -5.22
C PHE A 335 12.19 1.48 -5.26
N ALA A 336 10.90 1.25 -5.02
CA ALA A 336 9.87 2.29 -5.07
C ALA A 336 10.04 3.41 -4.03
N GLY A 337 10.81 3.19 -2.97
CA GLY A 337 11.10 4.21 -1.98
C GLY A 337 12.02 5.32 -2.51
N PHE A 338 12.82 5.08 -3.55
CA PHE A 338 13.67 6.11 -4.13
C PHE A 338 12.93 6.95 -5.16
N PHE A 339 13.26 8.24 -5.23
CA PHE A 339 12.71 9.19 -6.18
C PHE A 339 12.94 8.73 -7.62
N TYR A 340 11.88 8.76 -8.42
CA TYR A 340 11.92 8.46 -9.85
C TYR A 340 10.92 9.30 -10.62
N ASP A 341 11.42 10.08 -11.56
CA ASP A 341 10.60 10.76 -12.55
C ASP A 341 10.45 9.85 -13.79
N VAL A 342 9.22 9.41 -14.03
CA VAL A 342 8.91 8.50 -15.15
C VAL A 342 8.96 9.21 -16.50
N ASN A 343 8.68 10.52 -16.55
CA ASN A 343 8.62 11.30 -17.78
C ASN A 343 10.02 11.58 -18.32
N ASP A 344 10.93 11.98 -17.43
CA ASP A 344 12.31 12.35 -17.81
C ASP A 344 13.31 11.19 -17.65
N ASP A 345 12.90 10.03 -17.12
CA ASP A 345 13.78 8.89 -16.77
C ASP A 345 14.87 9.28 -15.77
N VAL A 346 14.50 10.08 -14.78
CA VAL A 346 15.44 10.60 -13.78
C VAL A 346 15.38 9.80 -12.50
N ALA A 347 16.55 9.33 -12.09
CA ALA A 347 16.78 8.64 -10.82
C ALA A 347 18.00 9.28 -10.14
N THR A 348 17.91 9.51 -8.83
CA THR A 348 18.97 10.22 -8.10
C THR A 348 19.71 9.34 -7.10
N GLU A 349 19.11 8.27 -6.62
CA GLU A 349 19.57 7.50 -5.47
C GLU A 349 19.96 6.07 -5.85
N SER A 350 21.00 5.56 -5.20
CA SER A 350 21.35 4.15 -5.21
C SER A 350 21.88 3.67 -3.86
N LEU A 351 21.58 2.41 -3.51
CA LEU A 351 22.12 1.69 -2.37
C LEU A 351 22.73 0.39 -2.86
N THR A 352 24.05 0.26 -2.71
CA THR A 352 24.79 -0.90 -3.18
C THR A 352 25.31 -1.71 -2.01
N VAL A 353 25.12 -3.04 -2.07
CA VAL A 353 25.78 -4.01 -1.18
C VAL A 353 26.71 -4.88 -1.99
N SER A 354 27.99 -4.87 -1.61
CA SER A 354 29.06 -5.59 -2.28
C SER A 354 29.90 -6.41 -1.32
N ASN A 355 30.60 -7.42 -1.88
CA ASN A 355 31.53 -8.27 -1.13
C ASN A 355 30.90 -9.00 0.06
N LEU A 356 29.61 -9.35 -0.02
CA LEU A 356 28.91 -10.13 1.00
C LEU A 356 29.68 -11.42 1.31
N ASN A 357 29.82 -11.72 2.61
CA ASN A 357 30.37 -12.97 3.10
C ASN A 357 29.34 -13.65 4.03
N GLY A 358 28.55 -14.54 3.46
CA GLY A 358 27.37 -15.07 4.11
C GLY A 358 26.36 -13.92 4.35
N ASN A 359 25.99 -13.70 5.62
CA ASN A 359 25.10 -12.62 6.05
C ASN A 359 25.84 -11.39 6.61
N VAL A 360 27.15 -11.27 6.35
CA VAL A 360 27.97 -10.16 6.83
C VAL A 360 28.35 -9.22 5.70
N ILE A 361 27.99 -7.95 5.83
CA ILE A 361 28.46 -6.86 4.98
C ILE A 361 29.82 -6.38 5.55
N PRO A 362 30.93 -6.48 4.79
CA PRO A 362 32.23 -6.05 5.27
C PRO A 362 32.34 -4.51 5.30
N GLU A 363 33.43 -4.02 5.93
CA GLU A 363 33.75 -2.58 5.92
C GLU A 363 33.86 -2.05 4.48
N GLY A 364 33.12 -0.97 4.15
CA GLY A 364 33.03 -0.43 2.81
C GLY A 364 32.18 -1.26 1.84
N GLY A 365 31.49 -2.30 2.31
CA GLY A 365 30.60 -3.12 1.50
C GLY A 365 29.18 -2.57 1.36
N LEU A 366 28.80 -1.53 2.11
CA LEU A 366 27.53 -0.81 1.98
C LEU A 366 27.84 0.61 1.52
N ALA A 367 27.26 1.02 0.39
CA ALA A 367 27.39 2.36 -0.16
C ALA A 367 26.02 2.92 -0.51
N TYR A 368 25.74 4.15 -0.09
CA TYR A 368 24.62 4.96 -0.53
C TYR A 368 25.17 6.14 -1.32
N GLU A 369 24.65 6.33 -2.49
CA GLU A 369 25.03 7.45 -3.38
C GLU A 369 23.78 8.17 -3.85
N THR A 370 23.86 9.48 -3.97
CA THR A 370 22.82 10.30 -4.56
C THR A 370 23.43 11.45 -5.35
N THR A 371 22.74 11.85 -6.43
CA THR A 371 23.18 12.89 -7.38
C THR A 371 22.10 13.97 -7.52
N ILE A 372 22.52 15.18 -7.88
CA ILE A 372 21.60 16.23 -8.29
C ILE A 372 21.30 16.05 -9.75
N GLU A 373 20.01 16.01 -10.08
CA GLU A 373 19.50 15.93 -11.45
C GLU A 373 18.58 17.12 -11.72
N MET A 374 18.33 17.41 -12.99
CA MET A 374 17.39 18.45 -13.41
C MET A 374 16.11 17.76 -13.90
N VAL A 375 14.97 18.16 -13.36
CA VAL A 375 13.64 17.70 -13.77
C VAL A 375 12.81 18.88 -14.26
N ASP A 376 11.87 18.61 -15.16
CA ASP A 376 10.92 19.61 -15.63
C ASP A 376 9.94 19.94 -14.49
N TYR A 377 9.46 21.20 -14.42
CA TYR A 377 8.34 21.52 -13.55
C TYR A 377 7.07 20.83 -14.09
N GLU A 378 6.22 20.30 -13.22
CA GLU A 378 4.89 19.82 -13.63
C GLU A 378 4.11 20.87 -14.41
N TYR A 379 4.20 22.13 -13.99
CA TYR A 379 3.72 23.26 -14.75
C TYR A 379 4.86 24.01 -15.44
N SER A 380 5.38 23.45 -16.54
CA SER A 380 6.47 24.06 -17.29
C SER A 380 6.06 25.35 -17.99
N ARG A 381 6.85 26.42 -17.80
CA ARG A 381 6.67 27.73 -18.43
C ARG A 381 8.00 28.37 -18.80
N PRO A 382 8.69 27.88 -19.84
CA PRO A 382 10.06 28.31 -20.21
C PRO A 382 10.18 29.80 -20.51
N SER A 383 9.08 30.46 -20.95
CA SER A 383 9.07 31.90 -21.25
C SER A 383 9.37 32.82 -20.05
N VAL A 384 9.20 32.29 -18.83
CA VAL A 384 9.48 33.00 -17.57
C VAL A 384 10.57 32.30 -16.76
N GLY A 385 11.26 31.32 -17.31
CA GLY A 385 12.36 30.61 -16.65
C GLY A 385 11.91 29.38 -15.83
N TRP A 386 10.64 29.01 -15.88
CA TRP A 386 10.12 27.80 -15.25
C TRP A 386 10.16 26.64 -16.25
N ASP A 387 11.36 26.16 -16.49
CA ASP A 387 11.65 25.07 -17.41
C ASP A 387 12.00 23.81 -16.60
N GLN A 388 13.07 23.92 -15.84
CA GLN A 388 13.60 22.84 -15.02
C GLN A 388 14.07 23.36 -13.67
N TYR A 389 14.06 22.48 -12.67
CA TYR A 389 14.66 22.74 -11.37
C TYR A 389 15.54 21.55 -10.94
N ALA A 390 16.43 21.81 -9.97
CA ALA A 390 17.31 20.78 -9.44
C ALA A 390 16.57 19.95 -8.39
N VAL A 391 16.62 18.64 -8.52
CA VAL A 391 16.10 17.67 -7.57
C VAL A 391 17.19 16.72 -7.08
N MET A 392 17.06 16.27 -5.86
CA MET A 392 17.93 15.28 -5.26
C MET A 392 17.13 14.46 -4.26
N GLY A 393 17.02 13.16 -4.47
CA GLY A 393 16.53 12.25 -3.45
C GLY A 393 17.55 12.12 -2.31
N PHE A 394 17.08 12.04 -1.08
CA PHE A 394 17.92 11.80 0.08
C PHE A 394 17.18 10.92 1.09
N PHE A 395 17.60 9.66 1.17
CA PHE A 395 16.95 8.61 1.96
C PHE A 395 15.46 8.48 1.67
N ALA A 396 15.14 8.36 0.37
CA ALA A 396 13.79 8.19 -0.15
C ALA A 396 12.84 9.38 0.07
N GLU A 397 13.36 10.56 0.38
CA GLU A 397 12.60 11.81 0.39
C GLU A 397 13.15 12.76 -0.67
N GLU A 398 12.27 13.52 -1.30
CA GLU A 398 12.61 14.46 -2.36
C GLU A 398 13.01 15.83 -1.81
N PHE A 399 14.15 16.31 -2.28
CA PHE A 399 14.70 17.61 -1.91
C PHE A 399 15.09 18.43 -3.13
N THR A 400 14.99 19.73 -3.00
CA THR A 400 15.58 20.70 -3.92
C THR A 400 16.86 21.24 -3.28
N PRO A 401 18.03 21.10 -3.94
CA PRO A 401 19.26 21.75 -3.49
C PRO A 401 19.13 23.28 -3.53
N ILE A 402 19.43 23.96 -2.42
CA ILE A 402 19.40 25.44 -2.37
C ILE A 402 20.40 26.05 -3.35
N ASN A 403 21.49 25.35 -3.61
CA ASN A 403 22.43 25.67 -4.68
C ASN A 403 22.47 24.47 -5.65
N PRO A 404 21.99 24.63 -6.89
CA PRO A 404 21.89 23.51 -7.86
C PRO A 404 23.21 22.80 -8.14
N ASP A 405 24.36 23.44 -7.86
CA ASP A 405 25.70 22.86 -8.09
C ASP A 405 26.25 22.13 -6.85
N LYS A 406 25.51 22.06 -5.73
CA LYS A 406 26.01 21.55 -4.44
C LYS A 406 24.95 20.80 -3.64
N ALA A 407 25.26 19.58 -3.30
CA ALA A 407 24.43 18.67 -2.49
C ALA A 407 24.55 18.89 -0.96
N ASP A 408 25.05 20.04 -0.50
CA ASP A 408 25.35 20.27 0.92
C ASP A 408 24.24 21.03 1.69
N LYS A 409 23.25 21.57 0.99
CA LYS A 409 22.10 22.26 1.56
C LYS A 409 20.85 21.93 0.78
N LEU A 410 19.96 21.25 1.45
CA LEU A 410 18.73 20.72 0.86
C LEU A 410 17.52 21.36 1.51
N ALA A 411 16.50 21.66 0.71
CA ALA A 411 15.16 22.01 1.16
C ALA A 411 14.20 20.92 0.67
N LYS A 412 13.31 20.43 1.55
CA LYS A 412 12.30 19.44 1.14
C LYS A 412 11.38 20.07 0.09
N LEU A 413 11.11 19.37 -0.99
CA LEU A 413 10.07 19.75 -1.93
C LEU A 413 8.72 19.54 -1.23
N VAL A 414 7.91 20.59 -1.17
CA VAL A 414 6.58 20.52 -0.54
C VAL A 414 5.50 20.28 -1.57
N LEU A 415 5.61 20.92 -2.73
CA LEU A 415 4.61 20.84 -3.79
C LEU A 415 5.25 21.21 -5.15
N ASP A 416 5.05 20.38 -6.16
CA ASP A 416 5.13 20.69 -7.58
C ASP A 416 3.87 20.12 -8.22
N SER A 417 3.04 20.96 -8.87
CA SER A 417 1.72 20.56 -9.39
C SER A 417 1.28 21.46 -10.53
N ASP A 418 0.68 20.88 -11.55
CA ASP A 418 -0.01 21.57 -12.64
C ASP A 418 -1.53 21.70 -12.40
N ASP A 419 -2.01 21.23 -11.26
CA ASP A 419 -3.41 21.28 -10.86
C ASP A 419 -3.97 22.71 -10.84
N LYS A 420 -5.26 22.84 -11.15
CA LYS A 420 -5.95 24.12 -11.18
C LYS A 420 -6.78 24.32 -9.92
N TYR A 421 -6.35 25.23 -9.10
CA TYR A 421 -7.07 25.62 -7.88
C TYR A 421 -7.89 26.89 -8.10
N THR A 422 -9.05 26.98 -7.47
CA THR A 422 -9.90 28.17 -7.48
C THR A 422 -10.07 28.68 -6.07
N ILE A 423 -9.59 29.89 -5.79
CA ILE A 423 -9.73 30.55 -4.49
C ILE A 423 -10.53 31.86 -4.62
N ARG A 424 -11.31 32.17 -3.60
CA ARG A 424 -12.07 33.42 -3.50
C ARG A 424 -11.39 34.39 -2.56
N THR A 425 -11.76 35.66 -2.65
CA THR A 425 -11.29 36.68 -1.71
C THR A 425 -11.53 36.24 -0.27
N GLY A 426 -10.45 36.18 0.52
CA GLY A 426 -10.42 35.72 1.91
C GLY A 426 -10.37 34.21 2.09
N GLU A 427 -10.29 33.43 1.01
CA GLU A 427 -10.11 31.99 1.04
C GLU A 427 -8.61 31.63 1.00
N GLN A 428 -8.26 30.61 1.76
CA GLN A 428 -6.88 30.09 1.80
C GLN A 428 -6.80 28.77 1.05
N LEU A 429 -5.75 28.59 0.27
CA LEU A 429 -5.32 27.34 -0.32
C LEU A 429 -4.18 26.79 0.55
N ASP A 430 -4.39 25.63 1.14
CA ASP A 430 -3.35 24.91 1.87
C ASP A 430 -2.40 24.25 0.86
N LEU A 431 -1.11 24.48 1.01
CA LEU A 431 -0.06 23.90 0.17
C LEU A 431 0.68 22.74 0.85
N GLY A 432 0.27 22.37 2.05
CA GLY A 432 0.96 21.37 2.86
C GLY A 432 2.02 21.94 3.79
N GLU A 433 2.45 21.13 4.76
CA GLU A 433 3.50 21.48 5.72
C GLU A 433 3.27 22.86 6.43
N GLY A 434 2.01 23.34 6.53
CA GLY A 434 1.64 24.62 7.12
C GLY A 434 1.87 25.84 6.21
N TYR A 435 2.23 25.62 4.95
CA TYR A 435 2.25 26.69 3.95
C TYR A 435 0.87 26.92 3.36
N ALA A 436 0.50 28.17 3.12
CA ALA A 436 -0.76 28.52 2.50
C ALA A 436 -0.69 29.79 1.67
N ILE A 437 -1.55 29.88 0.65
CA ILE A 437 -1.80 31.09 -0.13
C ILE A 437 -3.21 31.59 0.15
N GLU A 438 -3.35 32.88 0.51
CA GLU A 438 -4.63 33.54 0.68
C GLU A 438 -4.88 34.57 -0.42
N ALA A 439 -6.05 34.56 -1.04
CA ALA A 439 -6.49 35.63 -1.92
C ALA A 439 -7.03 36.82 -1.10
N LYS A 440 -6.18 37.77 -0.78
CA LYS A 440 -6.56 38.99 -0.02
C LYS A 440 -7.57 39.85 -0.76
N GLN A 441 -7.42 39.97 -2.08
CA GLN A 441 -8.33 40.74 -2.92
C GLN A 441 -8.29 40.21 -4.36
N VAL A 442 -9.47 40.11 -4.96
CA VAL A 442 -9.63 39.83 -6.41
C VAL A 442 -10.31 41.05 -7.05
N ASP A 443 -9.62 41.73 -7.96
CA ASP A 443 -10.11 42.90 -8.73
C ASP A 443 -10.37 42.45 -10.18
N VAL A 444 -11.64 42.11 -10.47
CA VAL A 444 -12.05 41.64 -11.79
C VAL A 444 -11.95 42.74 -12.85
N ASP A 445 -12.32 43.95 -12.49
CA ASP A 445 -12.30 45.09 -13.43
C ASP A 445 -10.87 45.54 -13.74
N GLY A 446 -9.99 45.45 -12.74
CA GLY A 446 -8.56 45.77 -12.88
C GLY A 446 -7.71 44.59 -13.35
N GLU A 447 -8.29 43.41 -13.55
CA GLU A 447 -7.61 42.18 -13.95
C GLU A 447 -6.37 41.91 -13.07
N LYS A 448 -6.57 41.92 -11.73
CA LYS A 448 -5.50 41.73 -10.72
C LYS A 448 -5.98 40.87 -9.57
N VAL A 449 -5.04 40.15 -8.98
CA VAL A 449 -5.23 39.45 -7.71
C VAL A 449 -4.10 39.80 -6.76
N TRP A 450 -4.46 40.07 -5.50
CA TRP A 450 -3.51 40.19 -4.41
C TRP A 450 -3.49 38.89 -3.63
N LEU A 451 -2.34 38.23 -3.64
CA LEU A 451 -2.09 36.98 -2.91
C LEU A 451 -1.12 37.24 -1.76
N GLU A 452 -1.32 36.55 -0.66
CA GLU A 452 -0.45 36.53 0.50
C GLU A 452 0.00 35.08 0.76
N PHE A 453 1.31 34.90 0.95
CA PHE A 453 1.91 33.61 1.29
C PHE A 453 2.22 33.58 2.78
N THR A 454 1.84 32.50 3.43
CA THR A 454 2.00 32.31 4.88
C THR A 454 2.63 30.97 5.21
N LYS A 455 3.30 30.89 6.37
CA LYS A 455 3.79 29.65 6.98
C LYS A 455 3.29 29.58 8.42
N ASP A 456 2.57 28.49 8.77
CA ASP A 456 1.95 28.32 10.08
C ASP A 456 1.05 29.50 10.50
N GLY A 457 0.43 30.16 9.51
CA GLY A 457 -0.39 31.35 9.69
C GLY A 457 0.39 32.67 9.89
N GLU A 458 1.72 32.64 9.85
CA GLU A 458 2.55 33.84 9.89
C GLU A 458 2.87 34.32 8.46
N PHE A 459 2.83 35.64 8.26
CA PHE A 459 3.13 36.28 6.97
C PHE A 459 4.56 35.96 6.53
N VAL A 460 4.73 35.58 5.27
CA VAL A 460 6.03 35.37 4.63
C VAL A 460 6.25 36.40 3.54
N ASP A 461 5.33 36.51 2.56
CA ASP A 461 5.42 37.40 1.42
C ASP A 461 4.05 37.71 0.83
N ASP A 462 3.91 38.75 -0.01
CA ASP A 462 2.70 39.05 -0.75
C ASP A 462 3.00 39.69 -2.13
N GLU A 463 2.15 39.42 -3.11
CA GLU A 463 2.30 39.99 -4.47
C GLU A 463 0.94 40.36 -5.06
N ILE A 464 0.91 41.41 -5.88
CA ILE A 464 -0.23 41.82 -6.70
C ILE A 464 0.01 41.40 -8.15
N ILE A 465 -0.56 40.28 -8.53
CA ILE A 465 -0.39 39.69 -9.85
C ILE A 465 -1.41 40.26 -10.83
N SER A 466 -0.93 40.71 -11.99
CA SER A 466 -1.78 41.17 -13.10
C SER A 466 -2.01 40.05 -14.10
N VAL A 467 -3.27 39.85 -14.50
CA VAL A 467 -3.66 38.84 -15.48
C VAL A 467 -4.06 39.42 -16.84
N VAL A 468 -3.76 40.70 -17.08
CA VAL A 468 -3.96 41.35 -18.39
C VAL A 468 -3.14 40.67 -19.47
N SER A 469 -3.60 40.68 -20.71
CA SER A 469 -2.87 40.12 -21.86
C SER A 469 -1.44 40.65 -21.92
N ASN A 470 -0.47 39.77 -22.06
CA ASN A 470 0.99 40.00 -22.07
C ASN A 470 1.63 40.43 -20.71
N SER A 471 0.91 40.28 -19.59
CA SER A 471 1.56 40.38 -18.28
C SER A 471 2.29 39.10 -17.93
N ASN A 472 3.36 39.23 -17.12
CA ASN A 472 3.91 38.07 -16.42
C ASN A 472 3.00 37.78 -15.23
N ASN A 473 2.06 36.83 -15.39
CA ASN A 473 1.10 36.46 -14.38
C ASN A 473 1.65 35.33 -13.46
N THR A 474 2.89 35.51 -13.03
CA THR A 474 3.61 34.63 -12.11
C THR A 474 4.08 35.41 -10.88
N TRP A 475 4.27 34.70 -9.79
CA TRP A 475 4.84 35.16 -8.53
C TRP A 475 6.01 34.24 -8.16
N GLU A 476 7.17 34.81 -7.80
CA GLU A 476 8.42 34.14 -7.43
C GLU A 476 8.86 34.57 -6.04
#